data_b02d499b2ffae826d5c2952b45c2d76e
#
_entry.id   b02d499b2ffae826d5c2952b45c2d76e
#
_cell.length_a   1.000
_cell.length_b   1.000
_cell.length_c   1.000
_cell.angle_alpha   90.00
_cell.angle_beta   90.00
_cell.angle_gamma   90.00
#
_symmetry.space_group_name_H-M   'P 1'
#
loop_
_entity.id
_entity.type
_entity.pdbx_description
1 polymer ?
#
loop_
_entity_poly.entity_id
_entity_poly.type
_entity_poly.pdbx_seq_one_letter_code
_entity_poly.pdbx_strand_id
1 'polypeptide(L)'
;MTVTLQHNFLTIEVSDDSAFNQITDSPTIYDKVIQAEKDKQFSPTSQHAIKIYTNNNVINSAIILATGGGTGVGSDTALIDGDNLIIRCSNKLFSLSLPDLEINWMTETDWATCFSIYKFQDTYISHGEISIAKIDKSGKILWSYSGADIFVCLYEGNPFEMHDSYIALTDFIGSTYKIDYNGNLLDYKESDYHRKETITVLMKPKKQWWKFW
;
A
#
# COMPACT_ATOMS: atom_id res chain seq x y z
N MET A 1 -9.67 -1.87 12.61
CA MET A 1 -9.53 -3.31 12.26
C MET A 1 -8.24 -3.82 12.87
N THR A 2 -8.14 -5.11 13.24
CA THR A 2 -6.93 -5.73 13.76
C THR A 2 -6.60 -6.96 12.92
N VAL A 3 -5.34 -7.12 12.56
CA VAL A 3 -4.81 -8.31 11.89
C VAL A 3 -3.95 -9.08 12.89
N THR A 4 -4.15 -10.38 12.97
CA THR A 4 -3.40 -11.26 13.88
C THR A 4 -2.58 -12.25 13.05
N LEU A 5 -1.28 -12.28 13.29
CA LEU A 5 -0.32 -13.18 12.67
C LEU A 5 0.26 -14.12 13.73
N GLN A 6 0.64 -15.32 13.31
CA GLN A 6 1.28 -16.32 14.19
C GLN A 6 2.70 -16.60 13.69
N HIS A 7 3.66 -16.59 14.59
CA HIS A 7 5.05 -16.92 14.31
C HIS A 7 5.65 -17.72 15.46
N ASN A 8 5.88 -19.03 15.27
CA ASN A 8 6.31 -19.94 16.33
C ASN A 8 5.32 -19.89 17.52
N PHE A 9 5.78 -19.46 18.68
CA PHE A 9 4.97 -19.28 19.90
C PHE A 9 4.51 -17.82 20.12
N LEU A 10 4.77 -16.95 19.13
CA LEU A 10 4.40 -15.53 19.19
C LEU A 10 3.07 -15.28 18.48
N THR A 11 2.24 -14.44 19.07
CA THR A 11 1.10 -13.82 18.42
C THR A 11 1.42 -12.37 18.17
N ILE A 12 1.32 -11.92 16.91
CA ILE A 12 1.57 -10.55 16.50
C ILE A 12 0.26 -9.90 16.10
N GLU A 13 -0.13 -8.84 16.77
CA GLU A 13 -1.30 -8.03 16.44
C GLU A 13 -0.87 -6.73 15.78
N VAL A 14 -1.50 -6.41 14.64
CA VAL A 14 -1.34 -5.13 13.94
C VAL A 14 -2.69 -4.44 13.89
N SER A 15 -2.76 -3.19 14.32
CA SER A 15 -4.00 -2.40 14.39
C SER A 15 -3.75 -0.93 14.11
N ASP A 16 -4.80 -0.19 13.74
CA ASP A 16 -4.73 1.27 13.66
C ASP A 16 -4.84 1.87 15.07
N ASP A 17 -3.98 2.83 15.39
CA ASP A 17 -4.08 3.68 16.58
C ASP A 17 -3.97 5.16 16.18
N SER A 18 -5.02 5.66 15.56
CA SER A 18 -5.12 7.07 15.14
C SER A 18 -5.23 8.05 16.33
N ALA A 19 -5.45 7.55 17.55
CA ALA A 19 -5.50 8.36 18.76
C ALA A 19 -4.11 8.59 19.38
N PHE A 20 -3.10 7.83 18.98
CA PHE A 20 -1.74 7.99 19.48
C PHE A 20 -1.20 9.39 19.16
N ASN A 21 -0.67 10.06 20.18
CA ASN A 21 -0.04 11.36 20.06
C ASN A 21 1.25 11.39 20.90
N GLN A 22 2.37 11.63 20.24
CA GLN A 22 3.70 11.72 20.90
C GLN A 22 3.84 12.89 21.87
N ILE A 23 3.07 13.97 21.68
CA ILE A 23 3.24 15.25 22.39
C ILE A 23 2.34 15.32 23.63
N THR A 24 1.24 14.59 23.65
CA THR A 24 0.27 14.56 24.75
C THR A 24 0.28 13.20 25.44
N ASP A 25 -0.26 13.12 26.67
CA ASP A 25 -0.44 11.87 27.39
C ASP A 25 -1.34 10.92 26.58
N SER A 26 -0.74 10.19 25.64
CA SER A 26 -1.44 9.14 24.90
C SER A 26 -1.90 8.06 25.90
N PRO A 27 -3.14 7.55 25.77
CA PRO A 27 -3.61 6.46 26.60
C PRO A 27 -2.83 5.16 26.37
N THR A 28 -2.09 5.06 25.26
CA THR A 28 -1.28 3.89 24.91
C THR A 28 0.19 4.28 24.85
N ILE A 29 1.01 3.53 25.58
CA ILE A 29 2.48 3.64 25.56
C ILE A 29 3.00 2.46 24.76
N TYR A 30 3.90 2.74 23.80
CA TYR A 30 4.61 1.73 23.03
C TYR A 30 6.08 1.70 23.45
N ASP A 31 6.69 0.51 23.46
CA ASP A 31 8.11 0.34 23.75
C ASP A 31 8.97 1.05 22.69
N LYS A 32 8.46 1.12 21.44
CA LYS A 32 9.12 1.78 20.33
C LYS A 32 8.18 2.67 19.52
N VAL A 33 8.66 3.85 19.15
CA VAL A 33 8.00 4.73 18.17
C VAL A 33 8.89 4.80 16.93
N ILE A 34 8.39 4.25 15.83
CA ILE A 34 9.07 4.20 14.54
C ILE A 34 8.52 5.33 13.68
N GLN A 35 9.28 6.41 13.53
CA GLN A 35 8.89 7.55 12.70
C GLN A 35 9.59 7.44 11.35
N ALA A 36 8.81 7.38 10.27
CA ALA A 36 9.33 7.21 8.91
C ALA A 36 10.10 8.44 8.41
N GLU A 37 9.65 9.64 8.80
CA GLU A 37 10.25 10.91 8.42
C GLU A 37 10.87 11.61 9.64
N LYS A 38 11.99 12.31 9.42
CA LYS A 38 12.73 13.03 10.47
C LYS A 38 12.35 14.51 10.58
N ASP A 39 11.31 14.96 9.88
CA ASP A 39 10.89 16.36 9.90
C ASP A 39 10.30 16.74 11.27
N LYS A 40 10.60 17.98 11.74
CA LYS A 40 10.05 18.52 12.98
C LYS A 40 8.56 18.89 12.90
N GLN A 41 8.03 19.07 11.68
CA GLN A 41 6.60 19.33 11.43
C GLN A 41 5.86 18.07 10.99
N PHE A 42 6.37 16.91 11.36
CA PHE A 42 5.81 15.63 11.01
C PHE A 42 4.37 15.48 11.56
N SER A 43 3.43 15.20 10.64
CA SER A 43 2.05 14.84 10.95
C SER A 43 1.70 13.55 10.23
N PRO A 44 1.65 12.41 10.92
CA PRO A 44 1.40 11.12 10.29
C PRO A 44 -0.01 11.06 9.71
N THR A 45 -0.13 10.49 8.51
CA THR A 45 -1.40 10.15 7.87
C THR A 45 -1.83 8.72 8.17
N SER A 46 -0.88 7.87 8.59
CA SER A 46 -1.11 6.48 9.01
C SER A 46 -0.33 6.18 10.27
N GLN A 47 -0.97 5.46 11.20
CA GLN A 47 -0.42 5.09 12.50
C GLN A 47 -0.76 3.63 12.78
N HIS A 48 0.22 2.73 12.55
CA HIS A 48 0.03 1.29 12.71
C HIS A 48 0.74 0.79 13.96
N ALA A 49 -0.06 0.33 14.92
CA ALA A 49 0.39 -0.27 16.16
C ALA A 49 0.69 -1.75 15.98
N ILE A 50 1.77 -2.22 16.59
CA ILE A 50 2.20 -3.62 16.60
C ILE A 50 2.35 -4.03 18.06
N LYS A 51 1.76 -5.18 18.44
CA LYS A 51 1.95 -5.80 19.75
C LYS A 51 2.31 -7.25 19.57
N ILE A 52 3.34 -7.69 20.29
CA ILE A 52 3.80 -9.09 20.30
C ILE A 52 3.45 -9.72 21.64
N TYR A 53 2.81 -10.88 21.57
CA TYR A 53 2.37 -11.62 22.75
C TYR A 53 3.04 -12.98 22.83
N THR A 54 3.30 -13.38 24.05
CA THR A 54 3.61 -14.77 24.44
C THR A 54 2.70 -15.14 25.61
N ASN A 55 1.96 -16.27 25.51
CA ASN A 55 1.04 -16.70 26.56
C ASN A 55 0.08 -15.59 27.02
N ASN A 56 -0.48 -14.84 26.10
CA ASN A 56 -1.39 -13.70 26.31
C ASN A 56 -0.76 -12.47 27.04
N ASN A 57 0.55 -12.47 27.26
CA ASN A 57 1.25 -11.33 27.81
C ASN A 57 1.96 -10.56 26.67
N VAL A 58 1.80 -9.24 26.64
CA VAL A 58 2.57 -8.38 25.73
C VAL A 58 4.04 -8.42 26.17
N ILE A 59 4.92 -8.79 25.27
CA ILE A 59 6.36 -8.82 25.50
C ILE A 59 7.12 -7.72 24.77
N ASN A 60 6.51 -7.14 23.71
CA ASN A 60 7.07 -6.02 23.00
C ASN A 60 5.96 -5.29 22.22
N SER A 61 6.16 -4.00 21.96
CA SER A 61 5.20 -3.20 21.23
C SER A 61 5.90 -2.08 20.45
N ALA A 62 5.34 -1.73 19.28
CA ALA A 62 5.79 -0.59 18.49
C ALA A 62 4.61 0.12 17.83
N ILE A 63 4.80 1.40 17.51
CA ILE A 63 3.93 2.12 16.60
C ILE A 63 4.73 2.69 15.45
N ILE A 64 4.26 2.47 14.22
CA ILE A 64 4.82 3.08 13.00
C ILE A 64 3.98 4.30 12.66
N LEU A 65 4.67 5.42 12.49
CA LEU A 65 4.10 6.70 12.08
C LEU A 65 4.66 7.04 10.70
N ALA A 66 3.80 7.20 9.69
CA ALA A 66 4.21 7.51 8.32
C ALA A 66 3.32 8.55 7.67
N THR A 67 3.90 9.34 6.74
CA THR A 67 3.20 10.27 5.85
C THR A 67 3.09 9.73 4.44
N GLY A 68 2.15 10.28 3.67
CA GLY A 68 1.75 9.86 2.32
C GLY A 68 0.24 9.73 2.26
N GLY A 69 -0.29 8.84 1.43
CA GLY A 69 -1.71 8.52 1.46
C GLY A 69 -2.09 7.77 2.73
N GLY A 70 -3.25 8.09 3.30
CA GLY A 70 -3.76 7.43 4.50
C GLY A 70 -4.11 5.97 4.24
N THR A 71 -3.57 5.06 5.06
CA THR A 71 -3.88 3.62 4.98
C THR A 71 -4.42 3.11 6.31
N GLY A 72 -5.45 2.27 6.23
CA GLY A 72 -5.92 1.49 7.37
C GLY A 72 -5.30 0.09 7.40
N VAL A 73 -5.40 -0.60 8.55
CA VAL A 73 -4.96 -1.99 8.70
C VAL A 73 -6.00 -2.93 8.09
N GLY A 74 -5.56 -3.88 7.26
CA GLY A 74 -6.33 -4.91 6.60
C GLY A 74 -5.54 -6.21 6.44
N SER A 75 -6.13 -7.22 5.82
CA SER A 75 -5.49 -8.56 5.61
C SER A 75 -4.12 -8.47 4.93
N ASP A 76 -3.96 -7.48 4.05
CA ASP A 76 -2.77 -7.31 3.21
C ASP A 76 -1.81 -6.24 3.73
N THR A 77 -1.95 -5.90 5.02
CA THR A 77 -1.10 -4.89 5.68
C THR A 77 0.25 -5.44 6.06
N ALA A 78 0.28 -6.69 6.51
CA ALA A 78 1.51 -7.29 7.04
C ALA A 78 1.59 -8.78 6.73
N LEU A 79 2.81 -9.29 6.63
CA LEU A 79 3.12 -10.71 6.50
C LEU A 79 4.41 -11.05 7.27
N ILE A 80 4.59 -12.34 7.57
CA ILE A 80 5.80 -12.85 8.21
C ILE A 80 6.67 -13.55 7.16
N ASP A 81 7.96 -13.22 7.15
CA ASP A 81 8.97 -13.88 6.33
C ASP A 81 10.22 -14.23 7.15
N GLY A 82 10.36 -15.51 7.51
CA GLY A 82 11.36 -15.93 8.51
C GLY A 82 11.10 -15.24 9.84
N ASP A 83 12.15 -14.68 10.43
CA ASP A 83 12.06 -13.94 11.69
C ASP A 83 11.82 -12.43 11.46
N ASN A 84 11.12 -12.07 10.38
CA ASN A 84 10.80 -10.68 10.06
C ASN A 84 9.30 -10.48 9.87
N LEU A 85 8.81 -9.39 10.43
CA LEU A 85 7.51 -8.81 10.10
C LEU A 85 7.71 -7.80 8.97
N ILE A 86 7.10 -8.05 7.82
CA ILE A 86 7.05 -7.10 6.72
C ILE A 86 5.70 -6.42 6.77
N ILE A 87 5.70 -5.09 6.90
CA ILE A 87 4.48 -4.31 7.11
C ILE A 87 4.49 -3.06 6.25
N ARG A 88 3.34 -2.77 5.62
CA ARG A 88 3.12 -1.48 4.96
C ARG A 88 2.54 -0.46 5.92
N CYS A 89 2.94 0.79 5.78
CA CYS A 89 2.30 1.93 6.44
C CYS A 89 2.42 3.15 5.51
N SER A 90 1.27 3.75 5.16
CA SER A 90 1.19 4.82 4.16
C SER A 90 1.75 4.37 2.79
N ASN A 91 2.78 5.00 2.27
CA ASN A 91 3.41 4.69 0.97
C ASN A 91 4.71 3.86 1.10
N LYS A 92 4.96 3.30 2.29
CA LYS A 92 6.23 2.63 2.63
C LYS A 92 6.03 1.21 3.11
N LEU A 93 7.05 0.40 2.89
CA LEU A 93 7.25 -0.91 3.53
C LEU A 93 8.34 -0.85 4.57
N PHE A 94 8.14 -1.59 5.64
CA PHE A 94 9.08 -1.78 6.73
C PHE A 94 9.35 -3.26 6.91
N SER A 95 10.60 -3.63 7.19
CA SER A 95 10.96 -4.93 7.72
C SER A 95 11.44 -4.75 9.14
N LEU A 96 10.78 -5.42 10.07
CA LEU A 96 11.08 -5.40 11.49
C LEU A 96 11.49 -6.79 11.95
N SER A 97 12.54 -6.91 12.74
CA SER A 97 12.93 -8.18 13.34
C SER A 97 11.92 -8.63 14.40
N LEU A 98 11.70 -9.94 14.51
CA LEU A 98 10.88 -10.55 15.56
C LEU A 98 11.77 -11.28 16.58
N PRO A 99 11.53 -11.15 17.89
CA PRO A 99 10.43 -10.38 18.50
C PRO A 99 10.80 -8.93 18.81
N ASP A 100 11.98 -8.45 18.43
CA ASP A 100 12.54 -7.20 18.96
C ASP A 100 11.98 -5.94 18.32
N LEU A 101 11.32 -6.06 17.15
CA LEU A 101 10.77 -4.94 16.38
C LEU A 101 11.83 -3.87 16.02
N GLU A 102 13.09 -4.30 15.79
CA GLU A 102 14.13 -3.43 15.23
C GLU A 102 13.96 -3.30 13.73
N ILE A 103 14.22 -2.12 13.20
CA ILE A 103 14.10 -1.85 11.76
C ILE A 103 15.31 -2.48 11.05
N ASN A 104 15.04 -3.46 10.16
CA ASN A 104 16.05 -3.97 9.24
C ASN A 104 16.20 -3.04 8.04
N TRP A 105 15.06 -2.62 7.46
CA TRP A 105 14.99 -1.65 6.37
C TRP A 105 13.61 -0.99 6.30
N MET A 106 13.56 0.15 5.63
CA MET A 106 12.36 0.87 5.24
C MET A 106 12.53 1.33 3.79
N THR A 107 11.48 1.17 2.97
CA THR A 107 11.52 1.51 1.55
C THR A 107 10.22 2.20 1.15
N GLU A 108 10.30 3.36 0.53
CA GLU A 108 9.17 3.99 -0.15
C GLU A 108 8.91 3.24 -1.45
N THR A 109 7.74 2.62 -1.57
CA THR A 109 7.38 1.75 -2.71
C THR A 109 6.39 2.38 -3.66
N ASP A 110 5.78 3.47 -3.24
CA ASP A 110 4.86 4.28 -4.04
C ASP A 110 5.03 5.75 -3.67
N TRP A 111 4.73 6.65 -4.59
CA TRP A 111 4.77 8.08 -4.30
C TRP A 111 3.58 8.54 -3.45
N ALA A 112 2.41 7.93 -3.62
CA ALA A 112 1.18 8.29 -2.92
C ALA A 112 0.85 7.29 -1.80
N THR A 113 0.42 6.07 -2.13
CA THR A 113 -0.15 5.10 -1.18
C THR A 113 0.25 3.67 -1.53
N CYS A 114 0.66 2.87 -0.56
CA CYS A 114 0.81 1.42 -0.70
C CYS A 114 -0.43 0.72 -0.13
N PHE A 115 -1.23 0.07 -0.97
CA PHE A 115 -2.49 -0.57 -0.58
C PHE A 115 -2.30 -1.98 -0.02
N SER A 116 -1.35 -2.74 -0.56
CA SER A 116 -1.13 -4.14 -0.15
C SER A 116 0.29 -4.62 -0.42
N ILE A 117 0.66 -5.68 0.29
CA ILE A 117 1.94 -6.38 0.13
C ILE A 117 1.72 -7.88 0.01
N TYR A 118 2.47 -8.50 -0.90
CA TYR A 118 2.43 -9.93 -1.16
C TYR A 118 3.85 -10.50 -1.17
N LYS A 119 4.00 -11.72 -0.64
CA LYS A 119 5.23 -12.48 -0.81
C LYS A 119 5.20 -13.18 -2.17
N PHE A 120 6.28 -13.05 -2.94
CA PHE A 120 6.49 -13.76 -4.18
C PHE A 120 7.90 -14.34 -4.22
N GLN A 121 8.02 -15.66 -4.04
CA GLN A 121 9.30 -16.36 -3.90
C GLN A 121 10.17 -15.70 -2.82
N ASP A 122 11.40 -15.30 -3.14
CA ASP A 122 12.32 -14.61 -2.24
C ASP A 122 12.26 -13.08 -2.36
N THR A 123 11.10 -12.55 -2.75
CA THR A 123 10.84 -11.12 -2.94
C THR A 123 9.47 -10.73 -2.43
N TYR A 124 9.17 -9.43 -2.47
CA TYR A 124 7.86 -8.88 -2.17
C TYR A 124 7.33 -8.13 -3.38
N ILE A 125 6.01 -8.14 -3.58
CA ILE A 125 5.30 -7.31 -4.54
C ILE A 125 4.44 -6.34 -3.73
N SER A 126 4.62 -5.04 -3.93
CA SER A 126 3.73 -4.01 -3.41
C SER A 126 2.76 -3.55 -4.48
N HIS A 127 1.49 -3.45 -4.11
CA HIS A 127 0.48 -2.77 -4.91
C HIS A 127 0.31 -1.37 -4.34
N GLY A 128 0.77 -0.38 -5.07
CA GLY A 128 0.61 1.04 -4.77
C GLY A 128 -0.49 1.69 -5.60
N GLU A 129 -0.81 2.93 -5.27
CA GLU A 129 -1.77 3.74 -6.01
C GLU A 129 -1.28 4.08 -7.40
N ILE A 130 0.00 4.45 -7.53
CA ILE A 130 0.64 4.89 -8.78
C ILE A 130 1.48 3.78 -9.40
N SER A 131 2.04 2.89 -8.58
CA SER A 131 3.00 1.90 -9.04
C SER A 131 2.85 0.54 -8.38
N ILE A 132 3.23 -0.49 -9.13
CA ILE A 132 3.49 -1.83 -8.63
C ILE A 132 5.01 -1.96 -8.54
N ALA A 133 5.53 -2.38 -7.39
CA ALA A 133 6.97 -2.54 -7.23
C ALA A 133 7.31 -3.96 -6.76
N LYS A 134 8.47 -4.44 -7.20
CA LYS A 134 9.10 -5.66 -6.68
C LYS A 134 10.31 -5.29 -5.84
N ILE A 135 10.35 -5.84 -4.62
CA ILE A 135 11.34 -5.50 -3.60
C ILE A 135 12.05 -6.79 -3.17
N ASP A 136 13.37 -6.76 -3.06
CA ASP A 136 14.13 -7.88 -2.52
C ASP A 136 14.10 -7.90 -0.97
N LYS A 137 14.66 -8.95 -0.37
CA LYS A 137 14.71 -9.13 1.10
C LYS A 137 15.54 -8.08 1.82
N SER A 138 16.37 -7.32 1.11
CA SER A 138 17.15 -6.20 1.67
C SER A 138 16.41 -4.86 1.63
N GLY A 139 15.19 -4.85 1.07
CA GLY A 139 14.40 -3.63 0.89
C GLY A 139 14.70 -2.87 -0.40
N LYS A 140 15.56 -3.41 -1.29
CA LYS A 140 15.90 -2.76 -2.56
C LYS A 140 14.80 -2.99 -3.59
N ILE A 141 14.31 -1.93 -4.22
CA ILE A 141 13.40 -2.02 -5.37
C ILE A 141 14.16 -2.61 -6.56
N LEU A 142 13.69 -3.75 -7.06
CA LEU A 142 14.23 -4.42 -8.23
C LEU A 142 13.67 -3.83 -9.52
N TRP A 143 12.38 -3.53 -9.51
CA TRP A 143 11.69 -2.80 -10.57
C TRP A 143 10.42 -2.12 -10.01
N SER A 144 9.94 -1.12 -10.73
CA SER A 144 8.64 -0.47 -10.51
C SER A 144 7.96 -0.28 -11.87
N TYR A 145 6.64 -0.48 -11.90
CA TYR A 145 5.79 -0.34 -13.08
C TYR A 145 4.63 0.61 -12.77
N SER A 146 4.39 1.60 -13.64
CA SER A 146 3.25 2.51 -13.57
C SER A 146 2.42 2.42 -14.84
N GLY A 147 1.10 2.55 -14.72
CA GLY A 147 0.16 2.60 -15.83
C GLY A 147 0.00 4.00 -16.43
N ALA A 148 -1.03 4.16 -17.26
CA ALA A 148 -1.43 5.48 -17.77
C ALA A 148 -2.19 6.29 -16.72
N ASP A 149 -2.80 5.63 -15.73
CA ASP A 149 -3.51 6.23 -14.61
C ASP A 149 -3.27 5.38 -13.34
N ILE A 150 -3.80 5.81 -12.20
CA ILE A 150 -3.65 5.15 -10.90
C ILE A 150 -4.32 3.77 -10.87
N PHE A 151 -3.74 2.84 -10.10
CA PHE A 151 -4.25 1.48 -9.94
C PHE A 151 -5.32 1.39 -8.84
N VAL A 152 -6.45 2.07 -9.09
CA VAL A 152 -7.65 2.08 -8.25
C VAL A 152 -8.87 1.88 -9.15
N CYS A 153 -9.79 0.99 -8.79
CA CYS A 153 -11.02 0.83 -9.55
C CYS A 153 -12.11 1.80 -9.09
N LEU A 154 -12.76 2.50 -10.03
CA LEU A 154 -13.92 3.36 -9.79
C LEU A 154 -15.17 2.57 -9.43
N TYR A 155 -15.28 1.34 -9.93
CA TYR A 155 -16.43 0.46 -9.77
C TYR A 155 -16.01 -0.86 -9.16
N GLU A 156 -16.95 -1.75 -8.92
CA GLU A 156 -16.64 -3.11 -8.48
C GLU A 156 -15.64 -3.76 -9.43
N GLY A 157 -14.48 -4.16 -8.89
CA GLY A 157 -13.38 -4.75 -9.63
C GLY A 157 -12.13 -4.86 -8.76
N ASN A 158 -11.17 -5.63 -9.24
CA ASN A 158 -9.86 -5.76 -8.60
C ASN A 158 -8.81 -5.04 -9.45
N PRO A 159 -8.22 -3.92 -8.96
CA PRO A 159 -7.20 -3.20 -9.71
C PRO A 159 -5.88 -3.97 -9.83
N PHE A 160 -5.69 -5.01 -9.02
CA PHE A 160 -4.46 -5.79 -8.92
C PHE A 160 -4.77 -7.26 -8.65
N GLU A 161 -4.27 -8.16 -9.49
CA GLU A 161 -4.42 -9.60 -9.30
C GLU A 161 -3.13 -10.33 -9.71
N MET A 162 -2.62 -11.19 -8.80
CA MET A 162 -1.46 -12.03 -9.07
C MET A 162 -1.90 -13.39 -9.65
N HIS A 163 -1.33 -13.75 -10.79
CA HIS A 163 -1.47 -15.06 -11.43
C HIS A 163 -0.12 -15.80 -11.42
N ASP A 164 -0.09 -17.07 -11.79
CA ASP A 164 1.13 -17.90 -11.74
C ASP A 164 2.32 -17.30 -12.51
N SER A 165 2.07 -16.65 -13.67
CA SER A 165 3.12 -16.15 -14.56
C SER A 165 3.08 -14.64 -14.84
N TYR A 166 2.07 -13.93 -14.37
CA TYR A 166 1.89 -12.50 -14.59
C TYR A 166 1.07 -11.83 -13.50
N ILE A 167 1.10 -10.52 -13.46
CA ILE A 167 0.22 -9.67 -12.66
C ILE A 167 -0.74 -8.98 -13.61
N ALA A 168 -2.05 -9.11 -13.37
CA ALA A 168 -3.10 -8.37 -14.06
C ALA A 168 -3.38 -7.07 -13.32
N LEU A 169 -3.46 -5.97 -14.04
CA LEU A 169 -3.71 -4.65 -13.50
C LEU A 169 -4.84 -3.96 -14.25
N THR A 170 -5.59 -3.15 -13.53
CA THR A 170 -6.61 -2.26 -14.11
C THR A 170 -6.44 -0.89 -13.49
N ASP A 171 -6.30 0.15 -14.32
CA ASP A 171 -6.21 1.52 -13.86
C ASP A 171 -7.59 2.18 -13.68
N PHE A 172 -7.58 3.41 -13.15
CA PHE A 172 -8.78 4.15 -12.79
C PHE A 172 -9.73 4.41 -13.97
N ILE A 173 -9.20 4.61 -15.17
CA ILE A 173 -10.00 4.81 -16.39
C ILE A 173 -10.40 3.50 -17.07
N GLY A 174 -9.97 2.35 -16.52
CA GLY A 174 -10.34 1.02 -17.00
C GLY A 174 -9.42 0.44 -18.08
N SER A 175 -8.23 1.01 -18.31
CA SER A 175 -7.21 0.34 -19.12
C SER A 175 -6.63 -0.85 -18.37
N THR A 176 -6.34 -1.92 -19.07
CA THR A 176 -5.83 -3.16 -18.47
C THR A 176 -4.43 -3.47 -18.94
N TYR A 177 -3.64 -4.06 -18.04
CA TYR A 177 -2.24 -4.43 -18.28
C TYR A 177 -1.99 -5.85 -17.78
N LYS A 178 -1.08 -6.56 -18.46
CA LYS A 178 -0.43 -7.75 -17.92
C LYS A 178 1.05 -7.51 -17.89
N ILE A 179 1.67 -7.65 -16.74
CA ILE A 179 3.12 -7.54 -16.56
C ILE A 179 3.68 -8.87 -16.04
N ASP A 180 4.87 -9.26 -16.48
CA ASP A 180 5.56 -10.40 -15.89
C ASP A 180 6.20 -10.05 -14.54
N TYR A 181 6.72 -11.06 -13.83
CA TYR A 181 7.39 -10.85 -12.54
C TYR A 181 8.80 -10.24 -12.65
N ASN A 182 9.23 -9.85 -13.86
CA ASN A 182 10.42 -9.03 -14.12
C ASN A 182 10.06 -7.58 -14.40
N GLY A 183 8.76 -7.22 -14.37
CA GLY A 183 8.26 -5.87 -14.61
C GLY A 183 8.07 -5.54 -16.10
N ASN A 184 8.15 -6.53 -17.00
CA ASN A 184 7.94 -6.31 -18.43
C ASN A 184 6.45 -6.35 -18.77
N LEU A 185 6.00 -5.39 -19.59
CA LEU A 185 4.64 -5.39 -20.12
C LEU A 185 4.47 -6.52 -21.13
N LEU A 186 3.49 -7.41 -20.89
CA LEU A 186 3.14 -8.52 -21.76
C LEU A 186 1.94 -8.18 -22.65
N ASP A 187 0.95 -7.46 -22.11
CA ASP A 187 -0.30 -7.13 -22.79
C ASP A 187 -0.83 -5.80 -22.27
N TYR A 188 -1.44 -5.00 -23.13
CA TYR A 188 -2.07 -3.72 -22.80
C TYR A 188 -3.32 -3.52 -23.63
N LYS A 189 -4.40 -3.14 -22.97
CA LYS A 189 -5.63 -2.74 -23.63
C LYS A 189 -6.07 -1.39 -23.08
N GLU A 190 -6.10 -0.39 -23.95
CA GLU A 190 -6.58 0.95 -23.64
C GLU A 190 -8.08 0.94 -23.33
N SER A 191 -8.49 1.73 -22.33
CA SER A 191 -9.90 1.95 -22.01
C SER A 191 -10.62 2.73 -23.11
N ASP A 192 -11.87 2.39 -23.34
CA ASP A 192 -12.76 3.17 -24.22
C ASP A 192 -13.32 4.44 -23.54
N TYR A 193 -12.93 4.75 -22.31
CA TYR A 193 -13.47 5.86 -21.52
C TYR A 193 -13.33 7.21 -22.23
N HIS A 194 -12.13 7.56 -22.68
CA HIS A 194 -11.87 8.81 -23.41
C HIS A 194 -12.56 8.86 -24.78
N ARG A 195 -12.72 7.71 -25.42
CA ARG A 195 -13.40 7.63 -26.72
C ARG A 195 -14.88 8.02 -26.60
N LYS A 196 -15.56 7.60 -25.51
CA LYS A 196 -16.97 7.94 -25.25
C LYS A 196 -17.16 9.43 -24.94
N GLU A 197 -16.27 10.04 -24.15
CA GLU A 197 -16.33 11.49 -23.87
C GLU A 197 -16.11 12.34 -25.13
N THR A 198 -15.13 11.99 -25.96
CA THR A 198 -14.84 12.71 -27.21
C THR A 198 -16.04 12.66 -28.16
N ILE A 199 -16.70 11.51 -28.28
CA ILE A 199 -17.92 11.34 -29.09
C ILE A 199 -19.05 12.21 -28.52
N THR A 200 -19.24 12.27 -27.21
CA THR A 200 -20.29 13.05 -26.55
C THR A 200 -20.09 14.55 -26.76
N VAL A 201 -18.86 15.04 -26.75
CA VAL A 201 -18.52 16.45 -27.01
C VAL A 201 -18.75 16.81 -28.48
N LEU A 202 -18.43 15.92 -29.41
CA LEU A 202 -18.64 16.14 -30.85
C LEU A 202 -20.12 16.09 -31.25
N MET A 203 -20.97 15.40 -30.50
CA MET A 203 -22.42 15.27 -30.75
C MET A 203 -23.28 16.35 -30.09
N LYS A 204 -22.73 17.29 -29.33
CA LYS A 204 -23.50 18.43 -28.81
C LYS A 204 -23.88 19.34 -29.97
N PRO A 205 -25.18 19.47 -30.32
CA PRO A 205 -25.59 20.37 -31.41
C PRO A 205 -25.20 21.79 -31.05
N LYS A 206 -24.54 22.47 -32.00
CA LYS A 206 -24.29 23.90 -31.85
C LYS A 206 -25.63 24.59 -31.61
N LYS A 207 -25.82 25.19 -30.41
CA LYS A 207 -26.96 26.05 -30.13
C LYS A 207 -26.96 27.15 -31.19
N GLN A 208 -27.98 27.16 -32.08
CA GLN A 208 -28.21 28.22 -33.02
C GLN A 208 -28.64 29.47 -32.22
N TRP A 209 -27.76 30.45 -32.13
CA TRP A 209 -27.90 31.73 -31.36
C TRP A 209 -28.66 32.80 -32.11
N TRP A 210 -29.44 32.48 -33.13
CA TRP A 210 -30.16 33.53 -33.91
C TRP A 210 -31.55 33.07 -34.31
N LYS A 211 -32.47 33.33 -33.44
CA LYS A 211 -33.87 33.53 -33.74
C LYS A 211 -34.46 34.49 -32.73
N PHE A 212 -34.17 35.75 -32.88
CA PHE A 212 -34.99 36.87 -32.43
C PHE A 212 -34.87 37.97 -33.50
N TRP A 213 -35.82 37.99 -34.41
CA TRP A 213 -36.45 39.10 -35.09
C TRP A 213 -37.86 38.67 -35.45
#